data_493e5e4c7e24dacbc70f54de91d1c56b
#
_entry.id   493e5e4c7e24dacbc70f54de91d1c56b
#
_cell.length_a   1.000
_cell.length_b   1.000
_cell.length_c   1.000
_cell.angle_alpha   90.00
_cell.angle_beta   90.00
_cell.angle_gamma   90.00
#
_symmetry.space_group_name_H-M   'P 1'
#
loop_
_entity.id
_entity.type
_entity.pdbx_description
1 polymer ?
#
loop_
_entity_poly.entity_id
_entity_poly.type
_entity_poly.pdbx_seq_one_letter_code
_entity_poly.pdbx_strand_id
1 'polypeptide(L)'
;ECLGFDDAISQDHDFGAGFDLWLSAEDYKQYGKALQDAYDRLPGEFAGIPARLTSARGGGRVGVFEIEAFYSRFIGMEQPPRSLMRWLHLPEDKLAAVTGGAVFEDGLGEFSAVREELRKYYPEDVRIKKIAARAAKMAQSGQYNYGRCMRRGDTVAAMLALDEFVRQAISMVYLLNRTYMPYYKWMFRGMEKFQILPEVAEKIRELSVMGDTSEMWKPPFPPGWNPYVNQLDPRVGRIEKICQAVVGELRKQGLTDSRDAFLEAHTWEIMKRIQDPELKKCHVMEG
;
A
#
# COMPACT_ATOMS: atom_id res chain seq x y z
N GLU A 1 2.95 -3.32 13.87
CA GLU A 1 2.03 -2.48 13.09
C GLU A 1 0.75 -2.25 13.90
N CYS A 2 0.52 -1.01 14.31
CA CYS A 2 -0.67 -0.65 15.13
C CYS A 2 -1.85 -0.28 14.22
N LEU A 3 -2.31 -1.22 13.41
CA LEU A 3 -3.42 -1.00 12.44
C LEU A 3 -4.80 -1.33 13.01
N GLY A 4 -4.86 -1.94 14.21
CA GLY A 4 -6.12 -2.40 14.83
C GLY A 4 -6.76 -3.57 14.06
N PHE A 5 -5.95 -4.43 13.45
CA PHE A 5 -6.39 -5.63 12.73
C PHE A 5 -6.12 -6.93 13.50
N ASP A 6 -5.70 -6.79 14.77
CA ASP A 6 -5.38 -7.92 15.61
C ASP A 6 -6.61 -8.81 15.85
N ASP A 7 -6.38 -10.12 15.85
CA ASP A 7 -7.36 -11.16 16.10
C ASP A 7 -6.71 -12.31 16.88
N ALA A 8 -7.44 -13.41 17.12
CA ALA A 8 -6.94 -14.55 17.87
C ALA A 8 -5.68 -15.22 17.24
N ILE A 9 -5.50 -15.08 15.90
CA ILE A 9 -4.36 -15.64 15.18
C ILE A 9 -3.14 -14.73 15.31
N SER A 10 -3.35 -13.44 15.60
CA SER A 10 -2.28 -12.45 15.78
C SER A 10 -1.56 -12.57 17.14
N GLN A 11 -1.99 -13.49 18.02
CA GLN A 11 -1.38 -13.74 19.33
C GLN A 11 -0.13 -14.61 19.22
N ASP A 12 0.82 -14.13 18.44
CA ASP A 12 2.12 -14.78 18.22
C ASP A 12 3.28 -13.99 18.87
N HIS A 13 4.48 -14.07 18.31
CA HIS A 13 5.72 -13.53 18.87
C HIS A 13 5.78 -12.01 19.11
N ASP A 14 4.86 -11.22 18.57
CA ASP A 14 4.82 -9.75 18.77
C ASP A 14 3.55 -9.32 19.55
N PHE A 15 2.77 -10.27 20.08
CA PHE A 15 1.58 -10.00 20.88
C PHE A 15 1.94 -9.71 22.34
N GLY A 16 1.22 -8.79 22.97
CA GLY A 16 1.31 -8.51 24.39
C GLY A 16 1.18 -7.03 24.75
N ALA A 17 1.04 -6.75 26.04
CA ALA A 17 1.03 -5.40 26.57
C ALA A 17 2.41 -4.75 26.40
N GLY A 18 2.45 -3.54 25.83
CA GLY A 18 3.68 -2.80 25.63
C GLY A 18 3.44 -1.42 25.03
N PHE A 19 4.43 -0.58 25.11
CA PHE A 19 4.45 0.76 24.52
C PHE A 19 5.88 1.09 24.10
N ASP A 20 6.03 2.10 23.27
CA ASP A 20 7.33 2.61 22.86
C ASP A 20 7.52 4.02 23.42
N LEU A 21 8.76 4.35 23.81
CA LEU A 21 9.16 5.65 24.27
C LEU A 21 10.09 6.29 23.24
N TRP A 22 9.78 7.51 22.80
CA TRP A 22 10.62 8.27 21.89
C TRP A 22 11.20 9.48 22.63
N LEU A 23 12.52 9.66 22.53
CA LEU A 23 13.28 10.72 23.19
C LEU A 23 13.95 11.58 22.13
N SER A 24 14.17 12.86 22.47
CA SER A 24 15.09 13.69 21.70
C SER A 24 16.52 13.10 21.69
N ALA A 25 17.38 13.49 20.76
CA ALA A 25 18.75 13.00 20.71
C ALA A 25 19.52 13.32 22.01
N GLU A 26 19.27 14.50 22.61
CA GLU A 26 19.89 14.92 23.86
C GLU A 26 19.42 14.04 25.04
N ASP A 27 18.11 13.85 25.20
CA ASP A 27 17.54 13.03 26.25
C ASP A 27 17.89 11.55 26.09
N TYR A 28 17.94 11.06 24.84
CA TYR A 28 18.34 9.68 24.59
C TYR A 28 19.79 9.43 25.00
N LYS A 29 20.68 10.35 24.69
CA LYS A 29 22.09 10.28 25.13
C LYS A 29 22.22 10.28 26.66
N GLN A 30 21.41 11.04 27.36
CA GLN A 30 21.47 11.19 28.81
C GLN A 30 20.72 10.08 29.54
N TYR A 31 19.53 9.74 29.12
CA TYR A 31 18.60 8.89 29.85
C TYR A 31 18.25 7.57 29.14
N GLY A 32 18.55 7.42 27.85
CA GLY A 32 18.08 6.29 27.03
C GLY A 32 18.42 4.93 27.62
N LYS A 33 19.65 4.74 28.09
CA LYS A 33 20.05 3.48 28.72
C LYS A 33 19.32 3.23 30.05
N ALA A 34 19.21 4.24 30.90
CA ALA A 34 18.54 4.09 32.20
C ALA A 34 17.04 3.79 32.03
N LEU A 35 16.39 4.44 31.05
CA LEU A 35 14.99 4.20 30.72
C LEU A 35 14.80 2.83 30.08
N GLN A 36 15.69 2.36 29.21
CA GLN A 36 15.63 1.01 28.67
C GLN A 36 15.80 -0.03 29.76
N ASP A 37 16.77 0.13 30.67
CA ASP A 37 16.95 -0.75 31.83
C ASP A 37 15.72 -0.75 32.75
N ALA A 38 14.99 0.37 32.86
CA ALA A 38 13.72 0.45 33.59
C ALA A 38 12.57 -0.23 32.82
N TYR A 39 12.51 -0.02 31.51
CA TYR A 39 11.53 -0.66 30.63
C TYR A 39 11.65 -2.20 30.69
N ASP A 40 12.87 -2.73 30.67
CA ASP A 40 13.14 -4.17 30.73
C ASP A 40 12.76 -4.80 32.09
N ARG A 41 12.59 -3.98 33.13
CA ARG A 41 12.10 -4.42 34.47
C ARG A 41 10.60 -4.25 34.67
N LEU A 42 9.85 -3.83 33.65
CA LEU A 42 8.39 -3.77 33.76
C LEU A 42 7.79 -5.15 34.07
N PRO A 43 6.63 -5.20 34.73
CA PRO A 43 5.98 -6.46 35.02
C PRO A 43 5.76 -7.31 33.77
N GLY A 44 5.91 -8.62 33.88
CA GLY A 44 5.69 -9.59 32.80
C GLY A 44 4.22 -9.72 32.37
N GLU A 45 3.31 -8.99 33.00
CA GLU A 45 1.88 -8.99 32.72
C GLU A 45 1.27 -7.63 33.12
N PHE A 46 0.30 -7.17 32.35
CA PHE A 46 -0.51 -6.00 32.68
C PHE A 46 -2.00 -6.27 32.36
N ALA A 47 -2.86 -6.12 33.35
CA ALA A 47 -4.32 -6.31 33.22
C ALA A 47 -4.72 -7.70 32.66
N GLY A 48 -4.01 -8.76 33.02
CA GLY A 48 -4.25 -10.13 32.52
C GLY A 48 -3.68 -10.41 31.13
N ILE A 49 -2.97 -9.45 30.53
CA ILE A 49 -2.31 -9.60 29.23
C ILE A 49 -0.81 -9.73 29.46
N PRO A 50 -0.15 -10.78 28.94
CA PRO A 50 1.29 -10.92 29.07
C PRO A 50 2.04 -9.75 28.44
N ALA A 51 3.21 -9.42 28.97
CA ALA A 51 4.08 -8.45 28.33
C ALA A 51 4.48 -8.91 26.92
N ARG A 52 4.66 -7.95 26.01
CA ARG A 52 5.03 -8.25 24.64
C ARG A 52 6.32 -9.07 24.57
N LEU A 53 6.22 -10.26 24.02
CA LEU A 53 7.37 -11.15 23.83
C LEU A 53 8.19 -10.67 22.63
N THR A 54 9.41 -10.22 22.87
CA THR A 54 10.38 -9.95 21.82
C THR A 54 11.07 -11.24 21.41
N SER A 55 10.90 -11.69 20.17
CA SER A 55 11.69 -12.80 19.65
C SER A 55 13.16 -12.39 19.52
N ALA A 56 14.08 -13.35 19.61
CA ALA A 56 15.52 -13.13 19.40
C ALA A 56 15.84 -12.46 18.04
N ARG A 57 14.90 -12.53 17.07
CA ARG A 57 14.96 -11.88 15.75
C ARG A 57 14.24 -10.53 15.72
N GLY A 58 13.51 -10.16 16.75
CA GLY A 58 12.69 -8.95 16.87
C GLY A 58 13.31 -7.86 17.73
N GLY A 59 14.57 -7.96 18.11
CA GLY A 59 15.27 -6.96 18.90
C GLY A 59 15.16 -5.56 18.34
N GLY A 60 14.89 -4.56 19.20
CA GLY A 60 14.74 -3.17 18.82
C GLY A 60 13.41 -2.80 18.14
N ARG A 61 12.34 -3.58 18.39
CA ARG A 61 10.97 -3.24 17.93
C ARG A 61 10.12 -2.61 19.02
N VAL A 62 10.53 -2.69 20.27
CA VAL A 62 9.86 -2.11 21.44
C VAL A 62 10.89 -1.56 22.40
N GLY A 63 10.51 -0.60 23.22
CA GLY A 63 11.36 -0.01 24.26
C GLY A 63 11.59 1.47 24.05
N VAL A 64 12.84 1.90 24.22
CA VAL A 64 13.24 3.31 24.19
C VAL A 64 13.98 3.62 22.90
N PHE A 65 13.55 4.61 22.18
CA PHE A 65 14.06 5.00 20.88
C PHE A 65 14.43 6.48 20.85
N GLU A 66 15.42 6.82 20.05
CA GLU A 66 15.67 8.18 19.60
C GLU A 66 14.72 8.52 18.42
N ILE A 67 14.09 9.69 18.44
CA ILE A 67 13.10 10.11 17.42
C ILE A 67 13.70 10.10 16.02
N GLU A 68 14.87 10.72 15.86
CA GLU A 68 15.54 10.84 14.55
C GLU A 68 15.97 9.48 13.99
N ALA A 69 16.54 8.62 14.84
CA ALA A 69 16.93 7.27 14.47
C ALA A 69 15.71 6.39 14.09
N PHE A 70 14.58 6.57 14.79
CA PHE A 70 13.34 5.88 14.44
C PHE A 70 12.87 6.25 13.03
N TYR A 71 12.74 7.53 12.71
CA TYR A 71 12.32 7.95 11.37
C TYR A 71 13.34 7.55 10.31
N SER A 72 14.65 7.73 10.55
CA SER A 72 15.71 7.29 9.63
C SER A 72 15.63 5.81 9.29
N ARG A 73 15.29 4.96 10.26
CA ARG A 73 15.13 3.51 10.05
C ARG A 73 14.00 3.16 9.08
N PHE A 74 12.90 3.91 9.12
CA PHE A 74 11.72 3.60 8.31
C PHE A 74 11.71 4.33 6.96
N ILE A 75 11.99 5.63 6.96
CA ILE A 75 11.88 6.46 5.76
C ILE A 75 13.24 6.92 5.21
N GLY A 76 14.35 6.48 5.82
CA GLY A 76 15.71 6.82 5.40
C GLY A 76 16.10 8.29 5.68
N MET A 77 15.34 8.99 6.52
CA MET A 77 15.52 10.40 6.85
C MET A 77 15.02 10.71 8.25
N GLU A 78 15.66 11.64 8.92
CA GLU A 78 15.30 12.13 10.27
C GLU A 78 14.04 13.00 10.25
N GLN A 79 13.79 13.68 9.13
CA GLN A 79 12.72 14.63 8.93
C GLN A 79 11.91 14.30 7.66
N PRO A 80 10.68 14.79 7.51
CA PRO A 80 9.90 14.58 6.30
C PRO A 80 10.63 15.04 5.04
N PRO A 81 10.41 14.37 3.89
CA PRO A 81 11.09 14.73 2.65
C PRO A 81 10.83 16.17 2.21
N ARG A 82 11.85 16.89 1.82
CA ARG A 82 11.74 18.25 1.30
C ARG A 82 11.55 18.32 -0.23
N SER A 83 11.84 17.24 -0.95
CA SER A 83 11.69 17.20 -2.42
C SER A 83 10.64 16.20 -2.84
N LEU A 84 9.92 16.50 -3.92
CA LEU A 84 8.88 15.62 -4.49
C LEU A 84 9.46 14.28 -4.96
N MET A 85 10.71 14.30 -5.48
CA MET A 85 11.40 13.08 -5.89
C MET A 85 11.66 12.12 -4.72
N ARG A 86 12.02 12.65 -3.55
CA ARG A 86 12.17 11.82 -2.35
C ARG A 86 10.81 11.24 -1.90
N TRP A 87 9.75 12.04 -1.92
CA TRP A 87 8.39 11.56 -1.65
C TRP A 87 7.96 10.45 -2.60
N LEU A 88 8.29 10.57 -3.89
CA LEU A 88 7.93 9.58 -4.91
C LEU A 88 8.49 8.19 -4.59
N HIS A 89 9.73 8.13 -4.11
CA HIS A 89 10.46 6.88 -3.86
C HIS A 89 10.29 6.31 -2.44
N LEU A 90 9.55 7.00 -1.56
CA LEU A 90 9.25 6.44 -0.24
C LEU A 90 8.31 5.24 -0.36
N PRO A 91 8.66 4.10 0.27
CA PRO A 91 7.77 2.94 0.32
C PRO A 91 6.48 3.26 1.10
N GLU A 92 5.33 2.91 0.53
CA GLU A 92 4.01 3.21 1.11
C GLU A 92 3.83 2.54 2.47
N ASP A 93 4.29 1.29 2.62
CA ASP A 93 4.22 0.52 3.85
C ASP A 93 5.03 1.14 5.00
N LYS A 94 6.15 1.80 4.69
CA LYS A 94 6.95 2.50 5.68
C LYS A 94 6.25 3.78 6.15
N LEU A 95 5.64 4.52 5.23
CA LEU A 95 4.82 5.67 5.58
C LEU A 95 3.60 5.26 6.41
N ALA A 96 2.93 4.17 6.06
CA ALA A 96 1.84 3.62 6.85
C ALA A 96 2.29 3.24 8.27
N ALA A 97 3.49 2.65 8.40
CA ALA A 97 4.04 2.22 9.69
C ALA A 97 4.35 3.41 10.62
N VAL A 98 5.02 4.46 10.11
CA VAL A 98 5.41 5.63 10.95
C VAL A 98 4.26 6.59 11.25
N THR A 99 3.16 6.50 10.51
CA THR A 99 1.95 7.32 10.72
C THR A 99 0.82 6.57 11.40
N GLY A 100 0.94 5.25 11.55
CA GLY A 100 -0.03 4.38 12.22
C GLY A 100 0.01 4.50 13.74
N GLY A 101 -0.91 3.77 14.41
CA GLY A 101 -1.01 3.74 15.87
C GLY A 101 -1.45 5.05 16.51
N ALA A 102 -1.42 5.10 17.85
CA ALA A 102 -1.78 6.26 18.66
C ALA A 102 -0.56 6.78 19.42
N VAL A 103 -0.44 8.09 19.51
CA VAL A 103 0.46 8.77 20.42
C VAL A 103 -0.34 9.06 21.69
N PHE A 104 0.08 8.53 22.83
CA PHE A 104 -0.63 8.69 24.09
C PHE A 104 -0.17 9.95 24.84
N GLU A 105 1.11 10.27 24.78
CA GLU A 105 1.72 11.43 25.42
C GLU A 105 2.88 11.92 24.56
N ASP A 106 2.95 13.21 24.31
CA ASP A 106 4.07 13.90 23.65
C ASP A 106 4.12 15.36 24.10
N GLY A 107 4.57 15.58 25.35
CA GLY A 107 4.60 16.90 25.97
C GLY A 107 5.55 17.89 25.27
N LEU A 108 6.58 17.44 24.59
CA LEU A 108 7.51 18.26 23.81
C LEU A 108 7.03 18.49 22.37
N GLY A 109 6.19 17.60 21.84
CA GLY A 109 5.66 17.70 20.49
C GLY A 109 6.63 17.33 19.38
N GLU A 110 7.84 16.86 19.69
CA GLU A 110 8.89 16.60 18.70
C GLU A 110 8.57 15.39 17.81
N PHE A 111 8.13 14.28 18.40
CA PHE A 111 7.70 13.10 17.65
C PHE A 111 6.47 13.41 16.80
N SER A 112 5.48 14.07 17.42
CA SER A 112 4.21 14.42 16.76
C SER A 112 4.41 15.41 15.62
N ALA A 113 5.36 16.34 15.70
CA ALA A 113 5.62 17.31 14.64
C ALA A 113 6.02 16.62 13.32
N VAL A 114 6.93 15.66 13.37
CA VAL A 114 7.33 14.87 12.19
C VAL A 114 6.17 14.01 11.69
N ARG A 115 5.48 13.35 12.62
CA ARG A 115 4.35 12.46 12.31
C ARG A 115 3.20 13.20 11.63
N GLU A 116 2.79 14.35 12.15
CA GLU A 116 1.67 15.11 11.59
C GLU A 116 2.02 15.70 10.22
N GLU A 117 3.28 16.06 9.96
CA GLU A 117 3.71 16.46 8.62
C GLU A 117 3.58 15.30 7.62
N LEU A 118 4.00 14.10 7.99
CA LEU A 118 3.83 12.91 7.16
C LEU A 118 2.33 12.55 6.98
N ARG A 119 1.50 12.77 7.98
CA ARG A 119 0.04 12.52 7.94
C ARG A 119 -0.74 13.46 7.02
N LYS A 120 -0.16 14.60 6.61
CA LYS A 120 -0.75 15.44 5.56
C LYS A 120 -0.84 14.72 4.22
N TYR A 121 -0.26 13.55 4.12
CA TYR A 121 -0.22 12.69 2.96
C TYR A 121 0.80 13.17 1.91
N TYR A 122 0.83 12.49 0.75
CA TYR A 122 1.70 12.89 -0.38
C TYR A 122 1.36 14.28 -0.88
N PRO A 123 2.38 15.08 -1.28
CA PRO A 123 2.15 16.23 -2.14
C PRO A 123 1.34 15.82 -3.38
N GLU A 124 0.41 16.67 -3.84
CA GLU A 124 -0.56 16.28 -4.86
C GLU A 124 0.09 15.76 -6.15
N ASP A 125 1.15 16.40 -6.64
CA ASP A 125 1.85 15.94 -7.84
C ASP A 125 2.47 14.54 -7.69
N VAL A 126 2.94 14.20 -6.49
CA VAL A 126 3.44 12.84 -6.18
C VAL A 126 2.29 11.84 -6.19
N ARG A 127 1.15 12.18 -5.57
CA ARG A 127 -0.05 11.34 -5.60
C ARG A 127 -0.51 11.08 -7.03
N ILE A 128 -0.62 12.13 -7.84
CA ILE A 128 -1.01 12.04 -9.25
C ILE A 128 -0.03 11.15 -10.02
N LYS A 129 1.28 11.32 -9.80
CA LYS A 129 2.31 10.50 -10.44
C LYS A 129 2.19 9.02 -10.07
N LYS A 130 1.96 8.72 -8.80
CA LYS A 130 1.73 7.35 -8.33
C LYS A 130 0.45 6.75 -8.93
N ILE A 131 -0.63 7.51 -9.02
CA ILE A 131 -1.88 7.09 -9.68
C ILE A 131 -1.65 6.76 -11.16
N ALA A 132 -0.89 7.59 -11.89
CA ALA A 132 -0.53 7.31 -13.28
C ALA A 132 0.23 5.98 -13.40
N ALA A 133 1.20 5.75 -12.50
CA ALA A 133 1.97 4.51 -12.49
C ALA A 133 1.09 3.28 -12.20
N ARG A 134 0.13 3.39 -11.27
CA ARG A 134 -0.83 2.30 -10.99
C ARG A 134 -1.75 2.03 -12.17
N ALA A 135 -2.25 3.07 -12.84
CA ALA A 135 -3.08 2.91 -14.04
C ALA A 135 -2.33 2.16 -15.15
N ALA A 136 -1.09 2.54 -15.43
CA ALA A 136 -0.23 1.86 -16.41
C ALA A 136 0.02 0.39 -16.05
N LYS A 137 0.39 0.12 -14.78
CA LYS A 137 0.69 -1.24 -14.32
C LYS A 137 -0.56 -2.13 -14.28
N MET A 138 -1.72 -1.61 -13.91
CA MET A 138 -2.99 -2.33 -13.96
C MET A 138 -3.37 -2.67 -15.41
N ALA A 139 -3.25 -1.72 -16.33
CA ALA A 139 -3.51 -1.98 -17.75
C ALA A 139 -2.59 -3.08 -18.29
N GLN A 140 -1.28 -2.94 -18.03
CA GLN A 140 -0.29 -3.88 -18.53
C GLN A 140 -0.48 -5.28 -17.95
N SER A 141 -0.65 -5.40 -16.64
CA SER A 141 -0.72 -6.72 -15.98
C SER A 141 -2.07 -7.39 -16.21
N GLY A 142 -3.19 -6.69 -15.92
CA GLY A 142 -4.54 -7.24 -15.99
C GLY A 142 -5.13 -7.25 -17.39
N GLN A 143 -5.28 -6.06 -18.00
CA GLN A 143 -6.00 -5.95 -19.27
C GLN A 143 -5.19 -6.45 -20.48
N TYR A 144 -3.86 -6.50 -20.38
CA TYR A 144 -3.01 -6.88 -21.50
C TYR A 144 -2.30 -8.24 -21.29
N ASN A 145 -1.48 -8.40 -20.26
CA ASN A 145 -0.60 -9.57 -20.12
C ASN A 145 -1.34 -10.82 -19.63
N TYR A 146 -2.32 -10.70 -18.74
CA TYR A 146 -3.07 -11.85 -18.24
C TYR A 146 -3.62 -12.70 -19.40
N GLY A 147 -4.41 -12.09 -20.30
CA GLY A 147 -4.99 -12.78 -21.44
C GLY A 147 -3.95 -13.36 -22.40
N ARG A 148 -2.85 -12.65 -22.63
CA ARG A 148 -1.76 -13.14 -23.50
C ARG A 148 -1.07 -14.37 -22.93
N CYS A 149 -0.84 -14.40 -21.61
CA CYS A 149 -0.22 -15.55 -20.94
C CYS A 149 -1.16 -16.74 -20.97
N MET A 150 -2.44 -16.54 -20.67
CA MET A 150 -3.46 -17.60 -20.75
C MET A 150 -3.55 -18.20 -22.16
N ARG A 151 -3.55 -17.37 -23.19
CA ARG A 151 -3.58 -17.82 -24.59
C ARG A 151 -2.36 -18.66 -24.98
N ARG A 152 -1.19 -18.41 -24.40
CA ARG A 152 0.02 -19.19 -24.61
C ARG A 152 0.04 -20.49 -23.82
N GLY A 153 -0.94 -20.73 -22.95
CA GLY A 153 -0.95 -21.84 -22.01
C GLY A 153 0.04 -21.67 -20.86
N ASP A 154 0.61 -20.47 -20.70
CA ASP A 154 1.53 -20.16 -19.60
C ASP A 154 0.73 -19.66 -18.38
N THR A 155 0.18 -20.63 -17.66
CA THR A 155 -0.65 -20.37 -16.47
C THR A 155 0.12 -19.76 -15.31
N VAL A 156 1.43 -20.03 -15.20
CA VAL A 156 2.28 -19.44 -14.16
C VAL A 156 2.50 -17.94 -14.43
N ALA A 157 2.84 -17.57 -15.66
CA ALA A 157 2.95 -16.15 -16.01
C ALA A 157 1.61 -15.42 -15.90
N ALA A 158 0.48 -16.09 -16.21
CA ALA A 158 -0.86 -15.52 -16.01
C ALA A 158 -1.16 -15.28 -14.54
N MET A 159 -0.79 -16.20 -13.65
CA MET A 159 -0.94 -16.03 -12.20
C MET A 159 -0.12 -14.84 -11.68
N LEU A 160 1.14 -14.71 -12.11
CA LEU A 160 2.00 -13.56 -11.75
C LEU A 160 1.43 -12.23 -12.28
N ALA A 161 0.88 -12.22 -13.49
CA ALA A 161 0.23 -11.04 -14.06
C ALA A 161 -1.03 -10.67 -13.25
N LEU A 162 -1.81 -11.64 -12.82
CA LEU A 162 -3.01 -11.43 -12.00
C LEU A 162 -2.64 -10.92 -10.58
N ASP A 163 -1.60 -11.49 -9.95
CA ASP A 163 -1.09 -11.01 -8.64
C ASP A 163 -0.64 -9.56 -8.72
N GLU A 164 0.14 -9.21 -9.74
CA GLU A 164 0.56 -7.82 -9.97
C GLU A 164 -0.65 -6.90 -10.19
N PHE A 165 -1.64 -7.31 -10.99
CA PHE A 165 -2.87 -6.55 -11.18
C PHE A 165 -3.59 -6.28 -9.86
N VAL A 166 -3.80 -7.31 -9.04
CA VAL A 166 -4.48 -7.19 -7.74
C VAL A 166 -3.73 -6.23 -6.82
N ARG A 167 -2.41 -6.36 -6.73
CA ARG A 167 -1.56 -5.48 -5.94
C ARG A 167 -1.68 -4.02 -6.37
N GLN A 168 -1.63 -3.76 -7.67
CA GLN A 168 -1.74 -2.41 -8.21
C GLN A 168 -3.16 -1.84 -8.05
N ALA A 169 -4.20 -2.67 -8.18
CA ALA A 169 -5.58 -2.26 -7.94
C ALA A 169 -5.82 -1.87 -6.47
N ILE A 170 -5.27 -2.63 -5.52
CA ILE A 170 -5.34 -2.27 -4.09
C ILE A 170 -4.61 -0.94 -3.85
N SER A 171 -3.38 -0.78 -4.33
CA SER A 171 -2.62 0.46 -4.19
C SER A 171 -3.34 1.66 -4.83
N MET A 172 -3.98 1.48 -5.99
CA MET A 172 -4.81 2.50 -6.64
C MET A 172 -5.94 2.96 -5.71
N VAL A 173 -6.65 2.04 -5.07
CA VAL A 173 -7.75 2.37 -4.14
C VAL A 173 -7.22 3.16 -2.93
N TYR A 174 -6.07 2.78 -2.37
CA TYR A 174 -5.42 3.55 -1.31
C TYR A 174 -5.08 4.98 -1.72
N LEU A 175 -4.48 5.16 -2.91
CA LEU A 175 -4.12 6.47 -3.45
C LEU A 175 -5.35 7.36 -3.69
N LEU A 176 -6.46 6.78 -4.17
CA LEU A 176 -7.72 7.49 -4.40
C LEU A 176 -8.43 7.87 -3.08
N ASN A 177 -8.23 7.09 -2.02
CA ASN A 177 -8.71 7.37 -0.65
C ASN A 177 -7.71 8.18 0.20
N ARG A 178 -6.59 8.64 -0.36
CA ARG A 178 -5.56 9.43 0.34
C ARG A 178 -5.09 8.79 1.64
N THR A 179 -4.81 7.49 1.59
CA THR A 179 -4.33 6.70 2.72
C THR A 179 -3.07 5.94 2.30
N TYR A 180 -2.09 5.83 3.17
CA TYR A 180 -0.90 5.02 2.90
C TYR A 180 -1.22 3.54 2.96
N MET A 181 -0.82 2.80 1.93
CA MET A 181 -1.04 1.37 1.86
C MET A 181 -0.09 0.64 2.83
N PRO A 182 -0.60 -0.17 3.76
CA PRO A 182 0.24 -0.92 4.68
C PRO A 182 0.93 -2.11 3.99
N TYR A 183 1.73 -2.83 4.76
CA TYR A 183 2.39 -4.06 4.37
C TYR A 183 1.42 -5.09 3.76
N TYR A 184 1.88 -5.91 2.80
CA TYR A 184 1.04 -6.78 1.96
C TYR A 184 0.04 -7.66 2.73
N LYS A 185 0.39 -8.11 3.94
CA LYS A 185 -0.49 -8.94 4.79
C LYS A 185 -1.79 -8.22 5.15
N TRP A 186 -1.76 -6.90 5.30
CA TRP A 186 -2.86 -6.08 5.79
C TRP A 186 -3.51 -5.17 4.74
N MET A 187 -2.89 -5.04 3.55
CA MET A 187 -3.36 -4.09 2.56
C MET A 187 -4.79 -4.37 2.09
N PHE A 188 -5.19 -5.62 1.93
CA PHE A 188 -6.55 -5.98 1.55
C PHE A 188 -7.55 -5.68 2.68
N ARG A 189 -7.25 -6.11 3.91
CA ARG A 189 -8.11 -5.85 5.07
C ARG A 189 -8.30 -4.36 5.35
N GLY A 190 -7.26 -3.56 5.14
CA GLY A 190 -7.33 -2.11 5.32
C GLY A 190 -8.24 -1.42 4.31
N MET A 191 -8.26 -1.89 3.05
CA MET A 191 -9.10 -1.27 2.01
C MET A 191 -10.59 -1.54 2.17
N GLU A 192 -11.00 -2.59 2.90
CA GLU A 192 -12.42 -2.92 3.11
C GLU A 192 -13.20 -1.82 3.86
N LYS A 193 -12.51 -0.89 4.50
CA LYS A 193 -13.10 0.23 5.24
C LYS A 193 -13.31 1.49 4.40
N PHE A 194 -12.85 1.51 3.16
CA PHE A 194 -12.87 2.70 2.32
C PHE A 194 -14.26 2.98 1.73
N GLN A 195 -14.56 4.28 1.60
CA GLN A 195 -15.81 4.77 1.01
C GLN A 195 -15.69 4.98 -0.51
N ILE A 196 -14.48 5.19 -1.00
CA ILE A 196 -14.20 5.32 -2.44
C ILE A 196 -13.83 3.94 -2.97
N LEU A 197 -14.58 3.46 -3.94
CA LEU A 197 -14.42 2.16 -4.60
C LEU A 197 -14.59 0.93 -3.67
N PRO A 198 -15.58 0.89 -2.77
CA PRO A 198 -15.80 -0.27 -1.88
C PRO A 198 -16.06 -1.57 -2.66
N GLU A 199 -16.69 -1.46 -3.85
CA GLU A 199 -16.99 -2.60 -4.72
C GLU A 199 -15.75 -3.28 -5.30
N VAL A 200 -14.59 -2.59 -5.31
CA VAL A 200 -13.33 -3.19 -5.80
C VAL A 200 -12.85 -4.27 -4.84
N ALA A 201 -13.02 -4.10 -3.53
CA ALA A 201 -12.67 -5.13 -2.54
C ALA A 201 -13.43 -6.44 -2.79
N GLU A 202 -14.74 -6.36 -3.06
CA GLU A 202 -15.56 -7.53 -3.38
C GLU A 202 -15.06 -8.24 -4.64
N LYS A 203 -14.78 -7.49 -5.71
CA LYS A 203 -14.28 -8.06 -6.98
C LYS A 203 -12.91 -8.70 -6.85
N ILE A 204 -12.02 -8.15 -6.03
CA ILE A 204 -10.72 -8.75 -5.72
C ILE A 204 -10.91 -10.05 -4.92
N ARG A 205 -11.83 -10.08 -3.95
CA ARG A 205 -12.16 -11.30 -3.20
C ARG A 205 -12.71 -12.38 -4.13
N GLU A 206 -13.61 -12.03 -5.06
CA GLU A 206 -14.07 -12.96 -6.08
C GLU A 206 -12.94 -13.53 -6.93
N LEU A 207 -11.99 -12.66 -7.40
CA LEU A 207 -10.81 -13.12 -8.15
C LEU A 207 -9.96 -14.12 -7.37
N SER A 208 -9.79 -13.92 -6.07
CA SER A 208 -8.92 -14.73 -5.22
C SER A 208 -9.40 -16.17 -5.04
N VAL A 209 -10.69 -16.43 -5.22
CA VAL A 209 -11.32 -17.76 -5.04
C VAL A 209 -11.72 -18.43 -6.36
N MET A 210 -11.49 -17.78 -7.50
CA MET A 210 -11.80 -18.37 -8.81
C MET A 210 -10.85 -19.53 -9.12
N GLY A 211 -11.43 -20.66 -9.52
CA GLY A 211 -10.71 -21.84 -9.98
C GLY A 211 -9.96 -21.62 -11.29
N ASP A 212 -9.34 -22.68 -11.79
CA ASP A 212 -8.62 -22.66 -13.06
C ASP A 212 -9.57 -22.38 -14.24
N THR A 213 -9.17 -21.45 -15.10
CA THR A 213 -9.90 -21.04 -16.30
C THR A 213 -9.18 -21.40 -17.60
N SER A 214 -8.11 -22.20 -17.53
CA SER A 214 -7.22 -22.50 -18.67
C SER A 214 -7.98 -23.17 -19.85
N GLU A 215 -8.99 -23.98 -19.58
CA GLU A 215 -9.80 -24.62 -20.61
C GLU A 215 -10.55 -23.61 -21.50
N MET A 216 -10.89 -22.44 -20.96
CA MET A 216 -11.59 -21.37 -21.70
C MET A 216 -10.70 -20.67 -22.73
N TRP A 217 -9.39 -21.00 -22.73
CA TRP A 217 -8.37 -20.42 -23.62
C TRP A 217 -7.88 -21.40 -24.67
N LYS A 218 -8.51 -22.58 -24.78
CA LYS A 218 -8.20 -23.58 -25.80
C LYS A 218 -9.09 -23.41 -27.05
N PRO A 219 -8.53 -23.61 -28.27
CA PRO A 219 -9.35 -23.63 -29.49
C PRO A 219 -10.35 -24.79 -29.49
N PRO A 220 -11.45 -24.70 -30.27
CA PRO A 220 -11.73 -23.65 -31.25
C PRO A 220 -12.31 -22.37 -30.59
N PHE A 221 -11.92 -21.22 -31.13
CA PHE A 221 -12.45 -19.93 -30.66
C PHE A 221 -13.59 -19.44 -31.58
N PRO A 222 -14.57 -18.70 -31.01
CA PRO A 222 -15.66 -18.10 -31.83
C PRO A 222 -15.11 -17.15 -32.90
N PRO A 223 -15.81 -16.99 -34.04
CA PRO A 223 -15.44 -15.96 -35.01
C PRO A 223 -15.38 -14.57 -34.40
N GLY A 224 -14.31 -13.82 -34.72
CA GLY A 224 -14.09 -12.48 -34.16
C GLY A 224 -13.61 -12.45 -32.70
N TRP A 225 -13.20 -13.61 -32.16
CA TRP A 225 -12.67 -13.67 -30.80
C TRP A 225 -11.44 -12.77 -30.62
N ASN A 226 -11.50 -11.92 -29.59
CA ASN A 226 -10.40 -11.07 -29.23
C ASN A 226 -9.48 -11.77 -28.21
N PRO A 227 -8.20 -12.03 -28.55
CA PRO A 227 -7.28 -12.72 -27.66
C PRO A 227 -6.93 -11.96 -26.37
N TYR A 228 -7.26 -10.69 -26.30
CA TYR A 228 -6.99 -9.86 -25.10
C TYR A 228 -8.21 -9.74 -24.20
N VAL A 229 -9.41 -9.93 -24.74
CA VAL A 229 -10.67 -9.77 -24.01
C VAL A 229 -11.50 -11.04 -24.21
N ASN A 230 -11.07 -12.14 -23.61
CA ASN A 230 -11.86 -13.36 -23.61
C ASN A 230 -13.04 -13.26 -22.64
N GLN A 231 -14.20 -12.93 -23.15
CA GLN A 231 -15.42 -12.78 -22.35
C GLN A 231 -15.92 -14.09 -21.69
N LEU A 232 -15.42 -15.23 -22.12
CA LEU A 232 -15.72 -16.52 -21.51
C LEU A 232 -14.99 -16.72 -20.19
N ASP A 233 -13.83 -16.08 -20.02
CA ASP A 233 -13.09 -16.13 -18.76
C ASP A 233 -13.66 -15.14 -17.74
N PRO A 234 -14.25 -15.62 -16.62
CA PRO A 234 -14.82 -14.74 -15.61
C PRO A 234 -13.77 -13.86 -14.93
N ARG A 235 -12.47 -14.24 -14.91
CA ARG A 235 -11.38 -13.40 -14.40
C ARG A 235 -11.22 -12.14 -15.25
N VAL A 236 -11.23 -12.27 -16.58
CA VAL A 236 -11.22 -11.12 -17.48
C VAL A 236 -12.37 -10.17 -17.18
N GLY A 237 -13.58 -10.72 -17.02
CA GLY A 237 -14.76 -9.93 -16.64
C GLY A 237 -14.59 -9.17 -15.31
N ARG A 238 -13.89 -9.74 -14.33
CA ARG A 238 -13.61 -9.04 -13.05
C ARG A 238 -12.54 -7.99 -13.19
N ILE A 239 -11.47 -8.27 -13.93
CA ILE A 239 -10.43 -7.29 -14.25
C ILE A 239 -11.04 -6.05 -14.90
N GLU A 240 -11.87 -6.24 -15.93
CA GLU A 240 -12.53 -5.14 -16.64
C GLU A 240 -13.47 -4.32 -15.74
N LYS A 241 -14.24 -4.98 -14.87
CA LYS A 241 -15.13 -4.29 -13.92
C LYS A 241 -14.34 -3.47 -12.89
N ILE A 242 -13.20 -3.96 -12.42
CA ILE A 242 -12.30 -3.20 -11.53
C ILE A 242 -11.75 -1.98 -12.27
N CYS A 243 -11.27 -2.16 -13.51
CA CYS A 243 -10.74 -1.07 -14.33
C CYS A 243 -11.81 -0.01 -14.61
N GLN A 244 -13.03 -0.41 -14.95
CA GLN A 244 -14.16 0.50 -15.18
C GLN A 244 -14.51 1.31 -13.93
N ALA A 245 -14.54 0.69 -12.74
CA ALA A 245 -14.77 1.39 -11.48
C ALA A 245 -13.67 2.43 -11.21
N VAL A 246 -12.41 2.05 -11.42
CA VAL A 246 -11.26 2.97 -11.28
C VAL A 246 -11.36 4.14 -12.27
N VAL A 247 -11.67 3.90 -13.55
CA VAL A 247 -11.89 4.96 -14.54
C VAL A 247 -12.99 5.93 -14.12
N GLY A 248 -14.09 5.40 -13.59
CA GLY A 248 -15.20 6.22 -13.06
C GLY A 248 -14.72 7.16 -11.96
N GLU A 249 -13.94 6.67 -11.02
CA GLU A 249 -13.42 7.48 -9.91
C GLU A 249 -12.32 8.46 -10.36
N LEU A 250 -11.42 8.06 -11.27
CA LEU A 250 -10.42 8.96 -11.87
C LEU A 250 -11.08 10.18 -12.53
N ARG A 251 -12.17 9.95 -13.24
CA ARG A 251 -12.94 11.03 -13.87
C ARG A 251 -13.64 11.91 -12.83
N LYS A 252 -14.23 11.32 -11.81
CA LYS A 252 -14.89 12.04 -10.70
C LYS A 252 -13.90 12.93 -9.93
N GLN A 253 -12.65 12.48 -9.77
CA GLN A 253 -11.57 13.28 -9.17
C GLN A 253 -10.91 14.27 -10.15
N GLY A 254 -11.36 14.37 -11.41
CA GLY A 254 -10.82 15.28 -12.41
C GLY A 254 -9.42 14.91 -12.92
N LEU A 255 -9.01 13.65 -12.76
CA LEU A 255 -7.69 13.17 -13.14
C LEU A 255 -7.59 12.78 -14.62
N THR A 256 -8.72 12.51 -15.27
CA THR A 256 -8.83 12.17 -16.70
C THR A 256 -10.16 12.59 -17.28
N ASP A 257 -10.17 12.96 -18.56
CA ASP A 257 -11.38 13.24 -19.34
C ASP A 257 -11.72 12.10 -20.32
N SER A 258 -10.79 11.13 -20.51
CA SER A 258 -10.97 9.99 -21.39
C SER A 258 -12.17 9.12 -20.97
N ARG A 259 -12.79 8.49 -21.95
CA ARG A 259 -13.85 7.49 -21.79
C ARG A 259 -13.41 6.08 -22.21
N ASP A 260 -12.12 5.93 -22.50
CA ASP A 260 -11.57 4.65 -22.89
C ASP A 260 -11.76 3.62 -21.77
N ALA A 261 -12.02 2.36 -22.11
CA ALA A 261 -12.09 1.28 -21.14
C ALA A 261 -10.69 0.78 -20.73
N PHE A 262 -9.68 1.07 -21.55
CA PHE A 262 -8.30 0.64 -21.32
C PHE A 262 -7.53 1.67 -20.48
N LEU A 263 -7.12 1.27 -19.28
CA LEU A 263 -6.50 2.17 -18.29
C LEU A 263 -5.23 2.87 -18.81
N GLU A 264 -4.49 2.29 -19.73
CA GLU A 264 -3.29 2.92 -20.27
C GLU A 264 -3.59 4.27 -20.94
N ALA A 265 -4.75 4.41 -21.60
CA ALA A 265 -5.17 5.67 -22.22
C ALA A 265 -5.31 6.81 -21.19
N HIS A 266 -5.72 6.48 -19.97
CA HIS A 266 -5.85 7.45 -18.87
C HIS A 266 -4.51 7.87 -18.30
N THR A 267 -3.51 7.02 -18.35
CA THR A 267 -2.18 7.24 -17.77
C THR A 267 -1.56 8.55 -18.26
N TRP A 268 -1.60 8.80 -19.57
CA TRP A 268 -1.03 10.01 -20.17
C TRP A 268 -1.82 11.26 -19.82
N GLU A 269 -3.14 11.16 -19.66
CA GLU A 269 -3.95 12.29 -19.21
C GLU A 269 -3.68 12.65 -17.76
N ILE A 270 -3.53 11.64 -16.89
CA ILE A 270 -3.15 11.83 -15.49
C ILE A 270 -1.78 12.51 -15.42
N MET A 271 -0.80 12.06 -16.21
CA MET A 271 0.54 12.67 -16.26
C MET A 271 0.50 14.16 -16.66
N LYS A 272 -0.43 14.58 -17.52
CA LYS A 272 -0.59 15.99 -17.88
C LYS A 272 -1.06 16.87 -16.72
N ARG A 273 -1.69 16.31 -15.69
CA ARG A 273 -2.15 17.06 -14.50
C ARG A 273 -1.03 17.42 -13.53
N ILE A 274 0.11 16.73 -13.59
CA ILE A 274 1.30 17.05 -12.77
C ILE A 274 1.81 18.43 -13.15
N GLN A 275 2.17 19.24 -12.17
CA GLN A 275 2.74 20.57 -12.40
C GLN A 275 4.26 20.53 -12.38
N ASP A 276 4.85 19.74 -11.48
CA ASP A 276 6.29 19.64 -11.30
C ASP A 276 7.00 19.07 -12.54
N PRO A 277 8.01 19.78 -13.09
CA PRO A 277 8.68 19.37 -14.31
C PRO A 277 9.58 18.14 -14.15
N GLU A 278 10.11 17.88 -12.95
CA GLU A 278 10.94 16.70 -12.71
C GLU A 278 10.08 15.44 -12.64
N LEU A 279 8.96 15.48 -11.95
CA LEU A 279 8.00 14.38 -11.93
C LEU A 279 7.41 14.06 -13.32
N LYS A 280 7.22 15.08 -14.16
CA LYS A 280 6.76 14.87 -15.56
C LYS A 280 7.75 14.09 -16.41
N LYS A 281 9.06 14.19 -16.12
CA LYS A 281 10.12 13.48 -16.87
C LYS A 281 10.27 12.03 -16.43
N CYS A 282 9.79 11.67 -15.26
CA CYS A 282 9.89 10.30 -14.75
C CYS A 282 9.16 9.32 -15.65
N HIS A 283 9.71 8.10 -15.79
CA HIS A 283 9.04 7.05 -16.53
C HIS A 283 7.62 6.83 -15.97
N VAL A 284 6.66 6.63 -16.85
CA VAL A 284 5.23 6.57 -16.49
C VAL A 284 4.92 5.54 -15.39
N MET A 285 5.62 4.42 -15.37
CA MET A 285 5.46 3.35 -14.37
C MET A 285 6.28 3.56 -13.09
N GLU A 286 7.03 4.64 -12.98
CA GLU A 286 7.81 4.96 -11.78
C GLU A 286 6.91 5.55 -10.70
N GLY A 287 7.08 5.07 -9.45
CA GLY A 287 6.32 5.56 -8.29
C GLY A 287 5.49 4.52 -7.57
#